data_14f0f9d9dc2430ab608bbf7257fa8094
#
_entry.id   14f0f9d9dc2430ab608bbf7257fa8094
#
_cell.length_a   1.000
_cell.length_b   1.000
_cell.length_c   1.000
_cell.angle_alpha   90.00
_cell.angle_beta   90.00
_cell.angle_gamma   90.00
#
_symmetry.space_group_name_H-M   'P 1'
#
loop_
_entity.id
_entity.type
_entity.pdbx_description
1 polymer ?
#
loop_
_entity_poly.entity_id
_entity_poly.type
_entity_poly.pdbx_seq_one_letter_code
_entity_poly.pdbx_strand_id
1 'polypeptide(L)'
;MEETAIPYSLPETENHSFFFIDQRVEPALEAKLHRHDAWELYYVVRGRGNRMAGDTLQPFEAGDVALIPPAMLHRWEYAADSTDGHGRVRYLMVAFSHQLVERCMEVFPELRNRLSGVVFPADALKFGPASPRTIRNALSAMNGMDELERLSAMLRLLPVVFTSPDHTFAGKPVRIERDVRRMQQICAYVMKHYVHAISLDDIAAETGMNRSAFCSYFKRCKGMTFSQFVTQYRLNTACDLLRHSAKTVSEICYTVGFNDLLHFVRVFTNAMGMSPTKYRKQQG
;
A
#
# COMPACT_ATOMS: atom_id res chain seq x y z
N MET A 1 -5.54 24.35 -8.96
CA MET A 1 -6.14 23.01 -9.23
C MET A 1 -5.68 22.12 -8.11
N GLU A 2 -6.57 21.69 -7.23
CA GLU A 2 -6.23 20.72 -6.18
C GLU A 2 -5.93 19.38 -6.86
N GLU A 3 -4.69 18.96 -6.80
CA GLU A 3 -4.24 17.66 -7.28
C GLU A 3 -4.84 16.61 -6.34
N THR A 4 -5.90 15.95 -6.77
CA THR A 4 -6.60 14.96 -5.96
C THR A 4 -5.69 13.74 -5.78
N ALA A 5 -5.24 13.49 -4.55
CA ALA A 5 -4.41 12.33 -4.22
C ALA A 5 -5.07 11.03 -4.67
N ILE A 6 -4.39 10.26 -5.48
CA ILE A 6 -4.86 8.95 -5.94
C ILE A 6 -4.55 7.94 -4.81
N PRO A 7 -5.55 7.19 -4.29
CA PRO A 7 -5.25 6.08 -3.41
C PRO A 7 -4.55 5.00 -4.22
N TYR A 8 -3.25 4.81 -3.96
CA TYR A 8 -2.47 3.73 -4.56
C TYR A 8 -2.68 2.47 -3.71
N SER A 9 -3.25 1.43 -4.31
CA SER A 9 -3.25 0.10 -3.70
C SER A 9 -1.93 -0.57 -4.08
N LEU A 10 -1.13 -0.94 -3.08
CA LEU A 10 -0.05 -1.88 -3.33
C LEU A 10 -0.65 -3.16 -3.93
N PRO A 11 0.03 -3.82 -4.88
CA PRO A 11 -0.42 -5.12 -5.39
C PRO A 11 -0.76 -6.04 -4.22
N GLU A 12 -1.81 -6.85 -4.34
CA GLU A 12 -2.33 -7.68 -3.25
C GLU A 12 -1.22 -8.57 -2.67
N THR A 13 -1.06 -8.51 -1.34
CA THR A 13 0.00 -9.20 -0.59
C THR A 13 -0.28 -10.69 -0.36
N GLU A 14 -1.19 -11.32 -1.09
CA GLU A 14 -1.58 -12.72 -0.83
C GLU A 14 -0.44 -13.72 -0.99
N ASN A 15 0.49 -13.43 -1.90
CA ASN A 15 1.66 -14.29 -2.15
C ASN A 15 2.97 -13.70 -1.63
N HIS A 16 2.98 -12.46 -1.11
CA HIS A 16 4.20 -11.79 -0.67
C HIS A 16 3.98 -11.08 0.66
N SER A 17 4.89 -11.28 1.60
CA SER A 17 4.85 -10.61 2.91
C SER A 17 5.17 -9.12 2.82
N PHE A 18 5.89 -8.71 1.77
CA PHE A 18 6.29 -7.33 1.47
C PHE A 18 6.63 -7.21 -0.01
N PHE A 19 6.74 -5.97 -0.51
CA PHE A 19 7.19 -5.71 -1.88
C PHE A 19 8.61 -5.16 -1.89
N PHE A 20 9.45 -5.68 -2.78
CA PHE A 20 10.73 -5.10 -3.15
C PHE A 20 10.66 -4.67 -4.61
N ILE A 21 11.03 -3.44 -4.89
CA ILE A 21 11.01 -2.82 -6.22
C ILE A 21 12.39 -2.24 -6.53
N ASP A 22 12.97 -2.61 -7.66
CA ASP A 22 14.09 -1.91 -8.32
C ASP A 22 13.54 -1.28 -9.60
N GLN A 23 13.30 0.01 -9.56
CA GLN A 23 12.64 0.71 -10.66
C GLN A 23 13.59 1.67 -11.36
N ARG A 24 13.52 1.66 -12.70
CA ARG A 24 14.16 2.63 -13.59
C ARG A 24 13.11 3.26 -14.47
N VAL A 25 12.81 4.51 -14.24
CA VAL A 25 11.70 5.20 -14.90
C VAL A 25 12.13 6.57 -15.42
N GLU A 26 11.40 7.07 -16.41
CA GLU A 26 11.47 8.47 -16.78
C GLU A 26 10.87 9.33 -15.65
N PRO A 27 11.44 10.50 -15.32
CA PRO A 27 10.94 11.36 -14.24
C PRO A 27 9.44 11.68 -14.33
N ALA A 28 8.91 11.86 -15.54
CA ALA A 28 7.51 12.17 -15.78
C ALA A 28 6.54 11.00 -15.48
N LEU A 29 7.04 9.76 -15.42
CA LEU A 29 6.26 8.55 -15.16
C LEU A 29 6.27 8.15 -13.68
N GLU A 30 7.01 8.87 -12.83
CA GLU A 30 7.02 8.63 -11.40
C GLU A 30 5.63 8.87 -10.78
N ALA A 31 5.37 8.17 -9.69
CA ALA A 31 4.06 8.17 -9.07
C ALA A 31 3.58 9.57 -8.71
N LYS A 32 2.34 9.89 -9.08
CA LYS A 32 1.67 11.13 -8.67
C LYS A 32 1.49 11.15 -7.15
N LEU A 33 1.10 12.29 -6.63
CA LEU A 33 0.75 12.44 -5.21
C LEU A 33 -0.24 11.37 -4.77
N HIS A 34 0.18 10.51 -3.84
CA HIS A 34 -0.57 9.32 -3.42
C HIS A 34 -0.38 9.00 -1.94
N ARG A 35 -1.11 8.02 -1.45
CA ARG A 35 -0.97 7.42 -0.12
C ARG A 35 -1.40 5.97 -0.17
N HIS A 36 -0.81 5.15 0.69
CA HIS A 36 -1.18 3.74 0.89
C HIS A 36 -1.04 3.36 2.37
N ASP A 37 -1.61 2.23 2.77
CA ASP A 37 -1.61 1.75 4.16
C ASP A 37 -0.43 0.80 4.42
N ALA A 38 0.77 1.25 4.03
CA ALA A 38 2.01 0.51 4.26
C ALA A 38 3.16 1.47 4.58
N TRP A 39 4.15 0.96 5.28
CA TRP A 39 5.47 1.58 5.37
C TRP A 39 6.14 1.54 4.01
N GLU A 40 6.78 2.61 3.62
CA GLU A 40 7.62 2.69 2.43
C GLU A 40 9.03 3.10 2.82
N LEU A 41 9.99 2.21 2.61
CA LEU A 41 11.40 2.51 2.73
C LEU A 41 11.97 2.75 1.34
N TYR A 42 12.28 4.00 1.04
CA TYR A 42 12.67 4.46 -0.29
C TYR A 42 14.14 4.87 -0.32
N TYR A 43 14.89 4.34 -1.28
CA TYR A 43 16.31 4.66 -1.51
C TYR A 43 16.50 5.21 -2.92
N VAL A 44 16.95 6.44 -3.02
CA VAL A 44 17.29 7.10 -4.29
C VAL A 44 18.67 6.61 -4.75
N VAL A 45 18.70 5.75 -5.78
CA VAL A 45 19.97 5.26 -6.35
C VAL A 45 20.54 6.28 -7.33
N ARG A 46 19.68 6.89 -8.15
CA ARG A 46 20.05 7.92 -9.14
C ARG A 46 18.92 8.90 -9.32
N GLY A 47 19.28 10.16 -9.38
CA GLY A 47 18.38 11.28 -9.56
C GLY A 47 18.39 12.22 -8.37
N ARG A 48 17.82 13.39 -8.55
CA ARG A 48 17.55 14.40 -7.54
C ARG A 48 16.22 15.08 -7.82
N GLY A 49 15.65 15.72 -6.84
CA GLY A 49 14.37 16.40 -7.01
C GLY A 49 13.82 16.90 -5.68
N ASN A 50 12.49 16.99 -5.60
CA ASN A 50 11.77 17.37 -4.40
C ASN A 50 10.85 16.23 -3.93
N ARG A 51 10.92 15.89 -2.66
CA ARG A 51 10.04 14.96 -1.99
C ARG A 51 9.00 15.74 -1.19
N MET A 52 7.74 15.47 -1.48
CA MET A 52 6.65 15.86 -0.60
C MET A 52 6.32 14.67 0.32
N ALA A 53 6.34 14.90 1.63
CA ALA A 53 5.88 13.93 2.63
C ALA A 53 5.03 14.68 3.66
N GLY A 54 3.74 14.33 3.72
CA GLY A 54 2.77 15.03 4.55
C GLY A 54 2.70 16.53 4.23
N ASP A 55 3.02 17.35 5.22
CA ASP A 55 3.00 18.83 5.13
C ASP A 55 4.31 19.44 4.63
N THR A 56 5.31 18.63 4.32
CA THR A 56 6.67 19.10 4.12
C THR A 56 7.17 18.79 2.70
N LEU A 57 7.77 19.79 2.05
CA LEU A 57 8.46 19.66 0.77
C LEU A 57 9.96 19.85 1.02
N GLN A 58 10.77 18.84 0.70
CA GLN A 58 12.22 18.85 0.89
C GLN A 58 12.95 18.34 -0.34
N PRO A 59 14.14 18.89 -0.66
CA PRO A 59 14.98 18.33 -1.71
C PRO A 59 15.50 16.95 -1.32
N PHE A 60 15.73 16.13 -2.33
CA PHE A 60 16.44 14.86 -2.21
C PHE A 60 17.48 14.70 -3.32
N GLU A 61 18.46 13.83 -3.08
CA GLU A 61 19.52 13.50 -4.03
C GLU A 61 19.88 12.01 -4.00
N ALA A 62 20.68 11.57 -4.95
CA ALA A 62 21.19 10.20 -4.98
C ALA A 62 21.94 9.87 -3.68
N GLY A 63 21.61 8.74 -3.08
CA GLY A 63 22.10 8.33 -1.78
C GLY A 63 21.10 8.54 -0.64
N ASP A 64 20.06 9.35 -0.83
CA ASP A 64 19.05 9.59 0.20
C ASP A 64 18.21 8.33 0.45
N VAL A 65 17.94 8.10 1.72
CA VAL A 65 17.01 7.06 2.19
C VAL A 65 15.95 7.72 3.06
N ALA A 66 14.69 7.41 2.80
CA ALA A 66 13.57 7.89 3.61
C ALA A 66 12.61 6.75 3.98
N LEU A 67 12.00 6.88 5.13
CA LEU A 67 10.90 6.04 5.60
C LEU A 67 9.62 6.87 5.62
N ILE A 68 8.62 6.43 4.89
CA ILE A 68 7.30 7.03 4.85
C ILE A 68 6.34 6.12 5.65
N PRO A 69 5.66 6.64 6.67
CA PRO A 69 4.70 5.85 7.44
C PRO A 69 3.40 5.61 6.68
N PRO A 70 2.61 4.58 7.10
CA PRO A 70 1.30 4.29 6.54
C PRO A 70 0.38 5.50 6.50
N ALA A 71 -0.44 5.58 5.46
CA ALA A 71 -1.44 6.61 5.23
C ALA A 71 -0.90 8.04 5.04
N MET A 72 0.41 8.25 5.02
CA MET A 72 1.01 9.55 4.75
C MET A 72 0.89 9.90 3.26
N LEU A 73 0.41 11.10 2.99
CA LEU A 73 0.38 11.65 1.63
C LEU A 73 1.82 11.96 1.20
N HIS A 74 2.27 11.42 0.06
CA HIS A 74 3.64 11.63 -0.40
C HIS A 74 3.79 11.55 -1.92
N ARG A 75 4.90 12.13 -2.41
CA ARG A 75 5.31 12.12 -3.82
C ARG A 75 6.80 12.35 -3.93
N TRP A 76 7.42 11.72 -4.92
CA TRP A 76 8.78 11.96 -5.34
C TRP A 76 8.76 12.63 -6.72
N GLU A 77 9.24 13.85 -6.82
CA GLU A 77 9.26 14.61 -8.07
C GLU A 77 10.72 14.79 -8.50
N TYR A 78 11.13 14.00 -9.48
CA TYR A 78 12.48 14.02 -10.00
C TYR A 78 12.71 15.16 -11.00
N ALA A 79 13.86 15.81 -10.91
CA ALA A 79 14.29 16.81 -11.88
C ALA A 79 14.64 16.13 -13.21
N ALA A 80 14.13 16.65 -14.32
CA ALA A 80 14.29 16.08 -15.64
C ALA A 80 15.76 15.95 -16.11
N ASP A 81 16.63 16.81 -15.58
CA ASP A 81 18.08 16.84 -15.88
C ASP A 81 18.92 15.93 -14.98
N SER A 82 18.30 15.13 -14.09
CA SER A 82 18.97 14.26 -13.12
C SER A 82 19.03 12.79 -13.52
N THR A 83 18.85 12.50 -14.80
CA THR A 83 18.69 11.16 -15.38
C THR A 83 20.03 10.49 -15.76
N ASP A 84 19.98 9.20 -16.11
CA ASP A 84 21.07 8.49 -16.78
C ASP A 84 21.13 8.84 -18.29
N GLY A 85 22.09 8.24 -19.00
CA GLY A 85 22.24 8.42 -20.46
C GLY A 85 21.03 7.93 -21.30
N HIS A 86 20.05 7.29 -20.67
CA HIS A 86 18.79 6.84 -21.26
C HIS A 86 17.57 7.64 -20.77
N GLY A 87 17.79 8.77 -20.12
CA GLY A 87 16.70 9.62 -19.62
C GLY A 87 15.98 9.09 -18.38
N ARG A 88 16.57 8.17 -17.60
CA ARG A 88 15.92 7.48 -16.49
C ARG A 88 16.56 7.79 -15.15
N VAL A 89 15.75 7.87 -14.13
CA VAL A 89 16.13 7.82 -12.70
C VAL A 89 16.03 6.40 -12.18
N ARG A 90 16.63 6.11 -11.02
CA ARG A 90 16.56 4.78 -10.40
C ARG A 90 16.35 4.89 -8.90
N TYR A 91 15.45 4.07 -8.38
CA TYR A 91 15.26 3.89 -6.95
C TYR A 91 15.04 2.42 -6.58
N LEU A 92 15.30 2.12 -5.32
CA LEU A 92 14.91 0.87 -4.67
C LEU A 92 13.89 1.20 -3.59
N MET A 93 12.86 0.36 -3.48
CA MET A 93 11.82 0.55 -2.50
C MET A 93 11.42 -0.77 -1.86
N VAL A 94 11.16 -0.76 -0.57
CA VAL A 94 10.47 -1.84 0.14
C VAL A 94 9.21 -1.28 0.74
N ALA A 95 8.07 -1.91 0.42
CA ALA A 95 6.78 -1.58 1.02
C ALA A 95 6.25 -2.77 1.83
N PHE A 96 5.82 -2.52 3.08
CA PHE A 96 5.38 -3.55 4.01
C PHE A 96 4.32 -3.02 4.99
N SER A 97 3.41 -3.90 5.41
CA SER A 97 2.35 -3.53 6.33
C SER A 97 2.86 -3.43 7.78
N HIS A 98 2.18 -2.62 8.60
CA HIS A 98 2.46 -2.60 10.05
C HIS A 98 2.18 -3.97 10.67
N GLN A 99 1.15 -4.67 10.21
CA GLN A 99 0.81 -6.02 10.65
C GLN A 99 1.92 -7.04 10.41
N LEU A 100 2.71 -6.91 9.33
CA LEU A 100 3.89 -7.76 9.12
C LEU A 100 4.88 -7.60 10.28
N VAL A 101 5.16 -6.36 10.69
CA VAL A 101 6.10 -6.09 11.80
C VAL A 101 5.60 -6.73 13.09
N GLU A 102 4.32 -6.54 13.41
CA GLU A 102 3.68 -7.13 14.60
C GLU A 102 3.78 -8.67 14.59
N ARG A 103 3.39 -9.31 13.48
CA ARG A 103 3.49 -10.78 13.32
C ARG A 103 4.93 -11.29 13.43
N CYS A 104 5.89 -10.57 12.88
CA CYS A 104 7.30 -10.92 13.02
C CYS A 104 7.76 -10.85 14.48
N MET A 105 7.29 -9.86 15.24
CA MET A 105 7.58 -9.75 16.68
C MET A 105 6.88 -10.85 17.49
N GLU A 106 5.70 -11.30 17.07
CA GLU A 106 5.01 -12.43 17.71
C GLU A 106 5.76 -13.75 17.52
N VAL A 107 6.23 -14.01 16.31
CA VAL A 107 6.85 -15.28 15.91
C VAL A 107 8.33 -15.35 16.29
N PHE A 108 9.08 -14.24 16.17
CA PHE A 108 10.53 -14.21 16.36
C PHE A 108 10.92 -13.44 17.64
N PRO A 109 11.31 -14.15 18.74
CA PRO A 109 11.75 -13.51 19.99
C PRO A 109 12.91 -12.53 19.79
N GLU A 110 13.82 -12.79 18.84
CA GLU A 110 14.96 -11.94 18.51
C GLU A 110 14.53 -10.57 18.01
N LEU A 111 13.47 -10.51 17.18
CA LEU A 111 12.89 -9.24 16.71
C LEU A 111 12.12 -8.55 17.83
N ARG A 112 11.33 -9.30 18.59
CA ARG A 112 10.61 -8.78 19.75
C ARG A 112 11.55 -8.09 20.71
N ASN A 113 12.67 -8.73 21.06
CA ASN A 113 13.65 -8.17 22.00
C ASN A 113 14.29 -6.87 21.48
N ARG A 114 14.39 -6.69 20.16
CA ARG A 114 14.96 -5.49 19.56
C ARG A 114 13.95 -4.37 19.34
N LEU A 115 12.69 -4.71 19.11
CA LEU A 115 11.63 -3.77 18.76
C LEU A 115 10.64 -3.51 19.89
N SER A 116 10.69 -4.27 21.00
CA SER A 116 9.83 -4.01 22.16
C SER A 116 10.19 -2.65 22.77
N GLY A 117 9.16 -1.82 22.97
CA GLY A 117 9.33 -0.44 23.46
C GLY A 117 9.70 0.59 22.38
N VAL A 118 9.89 0.18 21.13
CA VAL A 118 10.05 1.12 20.02
C VAL A 118 8.71 1.79 19.72
N VAL A 119 8.71 3.13 19.74
CA VAL A 119 7.58 3.92 19.26
C VAL A 119 7.74 4.08 17.75
N PHE A 120 6.85 3.45 16.99
CA PHE A 120 6.87 3.58 15.53
C PHE A 120 6.55 5.02 15.12
N PRO A 121 7.36 5.63 14.22
CA PRO A 121 7.20 7.04 13.89
C PRO A 121 5.88 7.28 13.13
N ALA A 122 5.15 8.30 13.56
CA ALA A 122 4.04 8.85 12.76
C ALA A 122 4.54 9.81 11.68
N ASP A 123 5.72 10.35 11.85
CA ASP A 123 6.38 11.30 10.96
C ASP A 123 7.23 10.55 9.93
N ALA A 124 7.38 11.14 8.73
CA ALA A 124 8.36 10.66 7.76
C ALA A 124 9.78 10.97 8.24
N LEU A 125 10.68 10.03 8.01
CA LEU A 125 12.08 10.14 8.42
C LEU A 125 13.00 10.14 7.20
N LYS A 126 14.05 10.96 7.24
CA LYS A 126 15.21 10.87 6.36
C LYS A 126 16.38 10.37 7.19
N PHE A 127 17.00 9.28 6.76
CA PHE A 127 18.15 8.72 7.45
C PHE A 127 19.42 9.53 7.15
N GLY A 128 20.22 9.77 8.17
CA GLY A 128 21.48 10.48 8.09
C GLY A 128 22.65 9.61 7.56
N PRO A 129 23.85 10.17 7.35
CA PRO A 129 24.92 9.51 6.60
C PRO A 129 25.50 8.23 7.23
N ALA A 130 25.33 7.99 8.52
CA ALA A 130 25.82 6.77 9.19
C ALA A 130 24.88 5.57 8.99
N SER A 131 23.57 5.77 9.12
CA SER A 131 22.55 4.72 8.93
C SER A 131 22.37 4.26 7.48
N PRO A 132 22.44 5.13 6.45
CA PRO A 132 22.16 4.75 5.08
C PRO A 132 23.09 3.69 4.51
N ARG A 133 24.33 3.59 4.98
CA ARG A 133 25.23 2.54 4.45
C ARG A 133 24.67 1.15 4.67
N THR A 134 24.19 0.86 5.89
CA THR A 134 23.57 -0.45 6.20
C THR A 134 22.28 -0.64 5.44
N ILE A 135 21.41 0.37 5.41
CA ILE A 135 20.11 0.29 4.71
C ILE A 135 20.32 0.22 3.20
N ARG A 136 21.17 1.07 2.62
CA ARG A 136 21.49 1.08 1.19
C ARG A 136 22.09 -0.24 0.72
N ASN A 137 23.03 -0.79 1.50
CA ASN A 137 23.67 -2.07 1.17
C ASN A 137 22.65 -3.22 1.22
N ALA A 138 21.77 -3.24 2.23
CA ALA A 138 20.71 -4.23 2.34
C ALA A 138 19.75 -4.17 1.15
N LEU A 139 19.22 -2.97 0.82
CA LEU A 139 18.32 -2.76 -0.31
C LEU A 139 19.00 -3.12 -1.65
N SER A 140 20.25 -2.72 -1.84
CA SER A 140 20.99 -3.03 -3.06
C SER A 140 21.25 -4.53 -3.24
N ALA A 141 21.54 -5.24 -2.15
CA ALA A 141 21.76 -6.67 -2.16
C ALA A 141 20.49 -7.46 -2.51
N MET A 142 19.29 -6.97 -2.08
CA MET A 142 18.00 -7.61 -2.37
C MET A 142 17.73 -7.77 -3.88
N ASN A 143 18.36 -6.98 -4.73
CA ASN A 143 18.14 -7.03 -6.17
C ASN A 143 18.54 -8.37 -6.83
N GLY A 144 19.55 -9.05 -6.28
CA GLY A 144 20.00 -10.35 -6.78
C GLY A 144 19.54 -11.57 -5.97
N MET A 145 18.71 -11.34 -4.94
CA MET A 145 18.23 -12.35 -4.01
C MET A 145 16.95 -13.03 -4.48
N ASP A 146 16.78 -14.29 -4.14
CA ASP A 146 15.50 -14.99 -4.24
C ASP A 146 14.49 -14.49 -3.16
N GLU A 147 13.26 -15.00 -3.17
CA GLU A 147 12.20 -14.55 -2.26
C GLU A 147 12.51 -14.84 -0.80
N LEU A 148 13.12 -15.99 -0.49
CA LEU A 148 13.46 -16.39 0.87
C LEU A 148 14.67 -15.59 1.40
N GLU A 149 15.65 -15.35 0.56
CA GLU A 149 16.79 -14.49 0.86
C GLU A 149 16.34 -13.05 1.13
N ARG A 150 15.41 -12.52 0.30
CA ARG A 150 14.80 -11.20 0.51
C ARG A 150 14.05 -11.13 1.83
N LEU A 151 13.28 -12.19 2.18
CA LEU A 151 12.59 -12.25 3.48
C LEU A 151 13.61 -12.21 4.64
N SER A 152 14.68 -12.98 4.55
CA SER A 152 15.77 -12.96 5.56
C SER A 152 16.41 -11.58 5.68
N ALA A 153 16.68 -10.92 4.53
CA ALA A 153 17.22 -9.56 4.51
C ALA A 153 16.23 -8.55 5.11
N MET A 154 14.93 -8.68 4.83
CA MET A 154 13.89 -7.83 5.40
C MET A 154 13.81 -7.97 6.92
N LEU A 155 13.82 -9.18 7.47
CA LEU A 155 13.82 -9.42 8.91
C LEU A 155 15.02 -8.76 9.62
N ARG A 156 16.19 -8.73 8.98
CA ARG A 156 17.38 -8.04 9.49
C ARG A 156 17.27 -6.51 9.37
N LEU A 157 16.57 -6.03 8.35
CA LEU A 157 16.41 -4.61 8.07
C LEU A 157 15.44 -3.92 9.03
N LEU A 158 14.38 -4.60 9.45
CA LEU A 158 13.35 -4.04 10.34
C LEU A 158 13.93 -3.38 11.61
N PRO A 159 14.78 -4.06 12.41
CA PRO A 159 15.38 -3.41 13.59
C PRO A 159 16.24 -2.19 13.20
N VAL A 160 17.02 -2.28 12.12
CA VAL A 160 17.88 -1.17 11.70
C VAL A 160 17.07 0.06 11.35
N VAL A 161 15.95 -0.12 10.65
CA VAL A 161 15.07 0.99 10.23
C VAL A 161 14.40 1.66 11.44
N PHE A 162 13.88 0.86 12.38
CA PHE A 162 13.08 1.40 13.47
C PHE A 162 13.88 1.78 14.72
N THR A 163 15.14 1.35 14.86
CA THR A 163 15.99 1.70 16.02
C THR A 163 17.18 2.59 15.67
N SER A 164 17.35 2.98 14.41
CA SER A 164 18.45 3.86 14.01
C SER A 164 18.30 5.23 14.65
N PRO A 165 19.29 5.72 15.40
CA PRO A 165 19.27 7.07 15.98
C PRO A 165 19.61 8.16 14.95
N ASP A 166 20.25 7.78 13.84
CA ASP A 166 20.73 8.70 12.81
C ASP A 166 19.63 8.96 11.77
N HIS A 167 18.65 9.75 12.16
CA HIS A 167 17.60 10.21 11.26
C HIS A 167 17.21 11.66 11.56
N THR A 168 16.67 12.32 10.57
CA THR A 168 16.07 13.64 10.65
C THR A 168 14.63 13.59 10.22
N PHE A 169 13.89 14.57 10.65
CA PHE A 169 12.50 14.76 10.28
C PHE A 169 12.35 15.06 8.77
N ALA A 170 11.43 14.39 8.11
CA ALA A 170 11.18 14.53 6.68
C ALA A 170 9.73 14.94 6.32
N GLY A 171 8.82 14.97 7.27
CA GLY A 171 7.46 15.47 7.10
C GLY A 171 6.48 14.95 8.16
N LYS A 172 5.49 15.77 8.52
CA LYS A 172 4.38 15.39 9.41
C LYS A 172 3.16 14.96 8.62
N PRO A 173 2.38 13.98 9.13
CA PRO A 173 1.09 13.70 8.55
C PRO A 173 0.29 15.00 8.47
N VAL A 174 -0.17 15.34 7.28
CA VAL A 174 -1.20 16.37 7.17
C VAL A 174 -2.38 15.88 8.00
N ARG A 175 -2.85 16.68 8.95
CA ARG A 175 -4.00 16.34 9.79
C ARG A 175 -5.28 16.21 8.94
N ILE A 176 -5.32 15.15 8.18
CA ILE A 176 -6.54 14.55 7.63
C ILE A 176 -6.96 13.40 8.58
N GLU A 177 -6.60 13.53 9.86
CA GLU A 177 -6.83 12.47 10.87
C GLU A 177 -8.27 11.96 10.86
N ARG A 178 -9.22 12.87 10.67
CA ARG A 178 -10.64 12.53 10.62
C ARG A 178 -10.98 11.69 9.39
N ASP A 179 -10.39 12.00 8.25
CA ASP A 179 -10.70 11.33 6.98
C ASP A 179 -9.99 9.98 6.87
N VAL A 180 -8.76 9.87 7.36
CA VAL A 180 -8.02 8.60 7.39
C VAL A 180 -8.68 7.61 8.34
N ARG A 181 -8.99 8.01 9.58
CA ARG A 181 -9.71 7.15 10.54
C ARG A 181 -11.06 6.70 10.00
N ARG A 182 -11.83 7.61 9.40
CA ARG A 182 -13.11 7.26 8.78
C ARG A 182 -12.95 6.25 7.66
N MET A 183 -11.95 6.43 6.79
CA MET A 183 -11.71 5.49 5.70
C MET A 183 -11.27 4.12 6.22
N GLN A 184 -10.42 4.06 7.25
CA GLN A 184 -10.06 2.81 7.94
C GLN A 184 -11.30 2.12 8.54
N GLN A 185 -12.17 2.88 9.23
CA GLN A 185 -13.44 2.36 9.74
C GLN A 185 -14.32 1.79 8.63
N ILE A 186 -14.44 2.52 7.50
CA ILE A 186 -15.20 2.07 6.33
C ILE A 186 -14.63 0.77 5.76
N CYS A 187 -13.32 0.70 5.56
CA CYS A 187 -12.67 -0.50 5.04
C CYS A 187 -12.84 -1.68 5.99
N ALA A 188 -12.60 -1.50 7.29
CA ALA A 188 -12.80 -2.53 8.30
C ALA A 188 -14.26 -3.02 8.35
N TYR A 189 -15.21 -2.09 8.24
CA TYR A 189 -16.63 -2.45 8.19
C TYR A 189 -16.97 -3.28 6.94
N VAL A 190 -16.45 -2.91 5.76
CA VAL A 190 -16.65 -3.67 4.53
C VAL A 190 -16.03 -5.06 4.65
N MET A 191 -14.80 -5.18 5.13
CA MET A 191 -14.13 -6.47 5.35
C MET A 191 -14.92 -7.41 6.26
N LYS A 192 -15.56 -6.85 7.28
CA LYS A 192 -16.38 -7.62 8.23
C LYS A 192 -17.75 -8.01 7.68
N HIS A 193 -18.32 -7.20 6.79
CA HIS A 193 -19.74 -7.31 6.42
C HIS A 193 -19.99 -7.56 4.93
N TYR A 194 -18.96 -7.63 4.07
CA TYR A 194 -19.13 -7.71 2.60
C TYR A 194 -19.96 -8.89 2.11
N VAL A 195 -20.01 -10.00 2.84
CA VAL A 195 -20.80 -11.19 2.50
C VAL A 195 -22.30 -10.92 2.59
N HIS A 196 -22.70 -9.94 3.40
CA HIS A 196 -24.10 -9.56 3.60
C HIS A 196 -24.47 -8.27 2.86
N ALA A 197 -25.75 -7.95 2.82
CA ALA A 197 -26.19 -6.65 2.33
C ALA A 197 -25.70 -5.56 3.29
N ILE A 198 -24.94 -4.59 2.78
CA ILE A 198 -24.48 -3.45 3.55
C ILE A 198 -25.43 -2.28 3.28
N SER A 199 -26.10 -1.78 4.33
CA SER A 199 -26.92 -0.58 4.27
C SER A 199 -26.01 0.66 4.25
N LEU A 200 -26.36 1.64 3.40
CA LEU A 200 -25.69 2.94 3.38
C LEU A 200 -25.97 3.74 4.67
N ASP A 201 -27.10 3.49 5.32
CA ASP A 201 -27.45 4.17 6.56
C ASP A 201 -26.63 3.63 7.73
N ASP A 202 -26.39 2.31 7.77
CA ASP A 202 -25.57 1.68 8.82
C ASP A 202 -24.11 2.16 8.75
N ILE A 203 -23.50 2.14 7.58
CA ILE A 203 -22.10 2.60 7.43
C ILE A 203 -21.96 4.11 7.62
N ALA A 204 -22.98 4.90 7.26
CA ALA A 204 -22.99 6.32 7.51
C ALA A 204 -23.06 6.60 9.03
N ALA A 205 -23.92 5.89 9.76
CA ALA A 205 -24.01 5.97 11.21
C ALA A 205 -22.69 5.56 11.89
N GLU A 206 -22.08 4.43 11.46
CA GLU A 206 -20.78 3.96 11.96
C GLU A 206 -19.67 5.00 11.83
N THR A 207 -19.72 5.82 10.78
CA THR A 207 -18.73 6.88 10.53
C THR A 207 -19.14 8.26 11.05
N GLY A 208 -20.24 8.34 11.79
CA GLY A 208 -20.77 9.60 12.36
C GLY A 208 -21.25 10.59 11.30
N MET A 209 -21.82 10.10 10.20
CA MET A 209 -22.37 10.90 9.10
C MET A 209 -23.81 10.55 8.82
N ASN A 210 -24.55 11.47 8.16
CA ASN A 210 -25.76 11.09 7.47
C ASN A 210 -25.43 10.48 6.10
N ARG A 211 -26.39 9.77 5.51
CA ARG A 211 -26.24 9.06 4.24
C ARG A 211 -25.73 9.93 3.09
N SER A 212 -26.25 11.15 2.95
CA SER A 212 -25.86 12.07 1.87
C SER A 212 -24.41 12.55 2.03
N ALA A 213 -24.05 12.94 3.25
CA ALA A 213 -22.69 13.36 3.59
C ALA A 213 -21.69 12.21 3.38
N PHE A 214 -22.06 10.98 3.78
CA PHE A 214 -21.25 9.79 3.56
C PHE A 214 -21.01 9.50 2.07
N CYS A 215 -22.06 9.50 1.25
CA CYS A 215 -21.93 9.25 -0.18
C CYS A 215 -21.03 10.28 -0.86
N SER A 216 -21.20 11.56 -0.55
CA SER A 216 -20.37 12.64 -1.09
C SER A 216 -18.92 12.53 -0.62
N TYR A 217 -18.71 12.27 0.67
CA TYR A 217 -17.41 12.03 1.27
C TYR A 217 -16.69 10.86 0.62
N PHE A 218 -17.36 9.69 0.55
CA PHE A 218 -16.76 8.48 0.02
C PHE A 218 -16.38 8.64 -1.45
N LYS A 219 -17.28 9.21 -2.28
CA LYS A 219 -17.00 9.46 -3.70
C LYS A 219 -15.82 10.42 -3.90
N ARG A 220 -15.71 11.46 -3.05
CA ARG A 220 -14.56 12.38 -3.07
C ARG A 220 -13.25 11.65 -2.72
N CYS A 221 -13.25 10.78 -1.69
CA CYS A 221 -12.04 10.10 -1.21
C CYS A 221 -11.61 8.92 -2.09
N LYS A 222 -12.56 8.20 -2.71
CA LYS A 222 -12.27 6.97 -3.49
C LYS A 222 -12.48 7.11 -5.00
N GLY A 223 -13.02 8.22 -5.49
CA GLY A 223 -13.33 8.41 -6.90
C GLY A 223 -14.49 7.53 -7.43
N MET A 224 -15.09 6.71 -6.57
CA MET A 224 -16.17 5.77 -6.91
C MET A 224 -17.26 5.77 -5.83
N THR A 225 -18.43 5.21 -6.16
CA THR A 225 -19.50 5.05 -5.16
C THR A 225 -19.15 3.93 -4.16
N PHE A 226 -19.73 3.98 -2.97
CA PHE A 226 -19.55 2.94 -1.97
C PHE A 226 -20.02 1.55 -2.46
N SER A 227 -21.12 1.50 -3.20
CA SER A 227 -21.61 0.23 -3.78
C SER A 227 -20.63 -0.35 -4.81
N GLN A 228 -19.99 0.49 -5.63
CA GLN A 228 -18.94 0.06 -6.54
C GLN A 228 -17.72 -0.48 -5.77
N PHE A 229 -17.34 0.16 -4.69
CA PHE A 229 -16.24 -0.29 -3.84
C PHE A 229 -16.51 -1.66 -3.20
N VAL A 230 -17.70 -1.86 -2.62
CA VAL A 230 -18.10 -3.17 -2.07
C VAL A 230 -18.12 -4.25 -3.17
N THR A 231 -18.63 -3.91 -4.35
CA THR A 231 -18.65 -4.83 -5.50
C THR A 231 -17.24 -5.20 -5.92
N GLN A 232 -16.32 -4.23 -6.00
CA GLN A 232 -14.92 -4.50 -6.34
C GLN A 232 -14.25 -5.41 -5.31
N TYR A 233 -14.49 -5.16 -4.02
CA TYR A 233 -13.98 -6.01 -2.94
C TYR A 233 -14.47 -7.47 -3.07
N ARG A 234 -15.77 -7.68 -3.34
CA ARG A 234 -16.35 -9.00 -3.59
C ARG A 234 -15.74 -9.69 -4.79
N LEU A 235 -15.49 -8.94 -5.88
CA LEU A 235 -14.88 -9.49 -7.09
C LEU A 235 -13.43 -9.91 -6.86
N ASN A 236 -12.65 -9.11 -6.12
CA ASN A 236 -11.29 -9.45 -5.76
C ASN A 236 -11.27 -10.77 -4.95
N THR A 237 -12.09 -10.85 -3.92
CA THR A 237 -12.24 -12.10 -3.14
C THR A 237 -12.69 -13.28 -4.01
N ALA A 238 -13.56 -13.04 -4.99
CA ALA A 238 -13.98 -14.10 -5.93
C ALA A 238 -12.81 -14.57 -6.82
N CYS A 239 -11.95 -13.65 -7.28
CA CYS A 239 -10.74 -13.98 -8.02
C CYS A 239 -9.83 -14.92 -7.22
N ASP A 240 -9.66 -14.65 -5.93
CA ASP A 240 -8.83 -15.46 -5.05
C ASP A 240 -9.42 -16.86 -4.82
N LEU A 241 -10.70 -16.93 -4.57
CA LEU A 241 -11.38 -18.22 -4.44
C LEU A 241 -11.38 -19.02 -5.76
N LEU A 242 -11.41 -18.35 -6.91
CA LEU A 242 -11.30 -19.00 -8.22
C LEU A 242 -9.90 -19.59 -8.44
N ARG A 243 -8.85 -18.97 -7.93
CA ARG A 243 -7.46 -19.45 -8.05
C ARG A 243 -7.13 -20.55 -7.05
N HIS A 244 -7.58 -20.40 -5.81
CA HIS A 244 -7.05 -21.16 -4.68
C HIS A 244 -8.07 -22.13 -4.04
N SER A 245 -9.26 -22.31 -4.62
CA SER A 245 -10.25 -23.23 -4.08
C SER A 245 -10.90 -24.12 -5.16
N ALA A 246 -11.35 -25.30 -4.73
CA ALA A 246 -12.13 -26.21 -5.56
C ALA A 246 -13.63 -25.83 -5.62
N LYS A 247 -14.07 -24.73 -5.00
CA LYS A 247 -15.48 -24.29 -4.99
C LYS A 247 -15.96 -24.03 -6.40
N THR A 248 -17.20 -24.40 -6.68
CA THR A 248 -17.86 -24.05 -7.94
C THR A 248 -18.07 -22.56 -8.08
N VAL A 249 -18.26 -22.07 -9.30
CA VAL A 249 -18.56 -20.65 -9.56
C VAL A 249 -19.83 -20.20 -8.82
N SER A 250 -20.81 -21.08 -8.69
CA SER A 250 -22.04 -20.81 -7.93
C SER A 250 -21.76 -20.66 -6.43
N GLU A 251 -20.99 -21.56 -5.84
CA GLU A 251 -20.60 -21.45 -4.42
C GLU A 251 -19.80 -20.17 -4.16
N ILE A 252 -18.87 -19.82 -5.03
CA ILE A 252 -18.10 -18.58 -4.91
C ILE A 252 -19.02 -17.37 -4.96
N CYS A 253 -19.96 -17.31 -5.91
CA CYS A 253 -20.93 -16.23 -6.02
C CYS A 253 -21.61 -15.94 -4.67
N TYR A 254 -22.14 -16.96 -4.01
CA TYR A 254 -22.82 -16.80 -2.72
C TYR A 254 -21.84 -16.56 -1.56
N THR A 255 -20.67 -17.20 -1.59
CA THR A 255 -19.62 -16.98 -0.56
C THR A 255 -19.15 -15.53 -0.51
N VAL A 256 -19.05 -14.85 -1.65
CA VAL A 256 -18.62 -13.45 -1.71
C VAL A 256 -19.75 -12.43 -1.60
N GLY A 257 -20.98 -12.88 -1.34
CA GLY A 257 -22.13 -12.02 -1.03
C GLY A 257 -22.93 -11.53 -2.24
N PHE A 258 -22.86 -12.19 -3.39
CA PHE A 258 -23.83 -11.99 -4.47
C PHE A 258 -25.03 -12.91 -4.25
N ASN A 259 -26.24 -12.41 -4.52
CA ASN A 259 -27.49 -13.16 -4.35
C ASN A 259 -28.00 -13.76 -5.66
N ASP A 260 -27.38 -13.45 -6.79
CA ASP A 260 -27.79 -13.90 -8.11
C ASP A 260 -26.58 -14.24 -8.97
N LEU A 261 -26.54 -15.48 -9.46
CA LEU A 261 -25.41 -16.01 -10.23
C LEU A 261 -25.25 -15.32 -11.59
N LEU A 262 -26.35 -15.01 -12.29
CA LEU A 262 -26.28 -14.35 -13.59
C LEU A 262 -25.76 -12.91 -13.45
N HIS A 263 -26.22 -12.23 -12.41
CA HIS A 263 -25.72 -10.90 -12.07
C HIS A 263 -24.22 -10.95 -11.72
N PHE A 264 -23.79 -11.90 -10.89
CA PHE A 264 -22.37 -12.10 -10.56
C PHE A 264 -21.52 -12.32 -11.81
N VAL A 265 -21.90 -13.29 -12.67
CA VAL A 265 -21.13 -13.61 -13.89
C VAL A 265 -21.03 -12.39 -14.81
N ARG A 266 -22.11 -11.62 -14.96
CA ARG A 266 -22.12 -10.39 -15.78
C ARG A 266 -21.17 -9.32 -15.20
N VAL A 267 -21.25 -9.05 -13.89
CA VAL A 267 -20.43 -8.05 -13.21
C VAL A 267 -18.96 -8.46 -13.23
N PHE A 268 -18.67 -9.73 -12.96
CA PHE A 268 -17.33 -10.30 -13.03
C PHE A 268 -16.74 -10.19 -14.44
N THR A 269 -17.50 -10.57 -15.47
CA THR A 269 -17.05 -10.53 -16.87
C THR A 269 -16.76 -9.09 -17.32
N ASN A 270 -17.60 -8.15 -16.93
CA ASN A 270 -17.38 -6.73 -17.23
C ASN A 270 -16.11 -6.18 -16.56
N ALA A 271 -15.84 -6.59 -15.33
CA ALA A 271 -14.69 -6.12 -14.56
C ALA A 271 -13.38 -6.78 -14.99
N MET A 272 -13.39 -8.10 -15.27
CA MET A 272 -12.19 -8.90 -15.54
C MET A 272 -11.96 -9.17 -17.05
N GLY A 273 -12.86 -8.75 -17.91
CA GLY A 273 -12.79 -8.99 -19.37
C GLY A 273 -13.06 -10.45 -19.78
N MET A 274 -13.38 -11.35 -18.83
CA MET A 274 -13.65 -12.76 -19.10
C MET A 274 -14.56 -13.39 -18.02
N SER A 275 -15.20 -14.51 -18.37
CA SER A 275 -16.07 -15.22 -17.42
C SER A 275 -15.28 -15.84 -16.26
N PRO A 276 -15.91 -16.05 -15.07
CA PRO A 276 -15.26 -16.69 -13.93
C PRO A 276 -14.65 -18.07 -14.26
N THR A 277 -15.35 -18.87 -15.06
CA THR A 277 -14.86 -20.20 -15.50
C THR A 277 -13.61 -20.08 -16.37
N LYS A 278 -13.56 -19.09 -17.28
CA LYS A 278 -12.39 -18.85 -18.12
C LYS A 278 -11.22 -18.32 -17.28
N TYR A 279 -11.52 -17.44 -16.33
CA TYR A 279 -10.52 -16.90 -15.40
C TYR A 279 -9.83 -18.03 -14.61
N ARG A 280 -10.58 -18.96 -14.03
CA ARG A 280 -10.01 -20.13 -13.33
C ARG A 280 -9.08 -20.95 -14.22
N LYS A 281 -9.50 -21.25 -15.47
CA LYS A 281 -8.70 -22.07 -16.40
C LYS A 281 -7.40 -21.43 -16.87
N GLN A 282 -7.26 -20.11 -16.78
CA GLN A 282 -6.05 -19.40 -17.18
C GLN A 282 -5.02 -19.26 -16.04
N GLN A 283 -5.44 -19.52 -14.80
CA GLN A 283 -4.59 -19.35 -13.60
C GLN A 283 -4.19 -20.70 -12.97
N GLY A 284 -4.76 -21.83 -13.40
CA GLY A 284 -4.35 -23.19 -13.08
C GLY A 284 -3.78 -23.89 -14.30
#